data_4b8368f35833d8a6a06da0c6816bea20
#
_entry.id   4b8368f35833d8a6a06da0c6816bea20
#
_cell.length_a   1.000
_cell.length_b   1.000
_cell.length_c   1.000
_cell.angle_alpha   90.00
_cell.angle_beta   90.00
_cell.angle_gamma   90.00
#
_symmetry.space_group_name_H-M   'P 1'
#
loop_
_entity.id
_entity.type
_entity.pdbx_description
1 polymer ?
#
loop_
_entity_poly.entity_id
_entity_poly.type
_entity_poly.pdbx_seq_one_letter_code
_entity_poly.pdbx_strand_id
1 'polypeptide(L)'
;MLIEKVHIAVPTAFFEDESINVQGTIIHIKDLYKQGVKSVLVSGTTGEQHSLNLQEKIELINGLELEEELISNMEIIFGVASIRQKEAEELAKKIRHSKISGIMLGYPPYVIPTQQEALVYTERIIHLSNKPIILYNNPKRTGFDLSEKSIIQLSKNDLVVGIKDAGNKEKVERIKKGMHNVLYFYAGGEKDLEEKVLHGYDRLSSIAGNVSPKEISQWFQQMLMKQIVSKQESEKIENIMEQVYQGNAIMNLKKHINHKGIPMGVCRNPIGNI
;
A
#
# COMPACT_ATOMS: atom_id res chain seq x y z
N MET A 1 -3.59 9.79 13.07
CA MET A 1 -3.35 10.47 11.76
C MET A 1 -2.18 9.74 11.12
N LEU A 2 -2.23 9.44 9.81
CA LEU A 2 -1.11 8.83 9.11
C LEU A 2 -0.06 9.91 8.82
N ILE A 3 1.13 9.78 9.40
CA ILE A 3 2.19 10.81 9.33
C ILE A 3 3.47 10.31 8.63
N GLU A 4 3.66 8.99 8.57
CA GLU A 4 4.88 8.41 8.03
C GLU A 4 5.01 8.69 6.52
N LYS A 5 6.23 9.06 6.10
CA LYS A 5 6.51 9.37 4.70
C LYS A 5 6.64 8.13 3.82
N VAL A 6 7.01 7.01 4.43
CA VAL A 6 7.20 5.74 3.74
C VAL A 6 6.41 4.66 4.48
N HIS A 7 5.55 3.95 3.78
CA HIS A 7 5.04 2.68 4.26
C HIS A 7 5.53 1.54 3.36
N ILE A 8 5.82 0.40 3.97
CA ILE A 8 6.23 -0.80 3.23
C ILE A 8 4.99 -1.62 2.89
N ALA A 9 4.76 -1.85 1.59
CA ALA A 9 3.69 -2.73 1.13
C ALA A 9 4.14 -4.18 1.27
N VAL A 10 3.70 -4.85 2.34
CA VAL A 10 4.17 -6.20 2.70
C VAL A 10 3.45 -7.28 1.90
N PRO A 11 4.14 -8.36 1.49
CA PRO A 11 3.49 -9.54 0.92
C PRO A 11 2.73 -10.31 2.02
N THR A 12 1.70 -11.05 1.61
CA THR A 12 0.98 -11.99 2.49
C THR A 12 1.66 -13.35 2.41
N ALA A 13 1.91 -13.98 3.56
CA ALA A 13 2.46 -15.32 3.61
C ALA A 13 1.37 -16.37 3.37
N PHE A 14 1.73 -17.45 2.65
CA PHE A 14 0.88 -18.61 2.42
C PHE A 14 1.66 -19.89 2.69
N PHE A 15 0.95 -20.94 3.09
CA PHE A 15 1.51 -22.29 3.12
C PHE A 15 1.60 -22.89 1.71
N GLU A 16 2.23 -24.06 1.57
CA GLU A 16 2.39 -24.75 0.28
C GLU A 16 1.05 -25.16 -0.37
N ASP A 17 0.00 -25.33 0.43
CA ASP A 17 -1.38 -25.60 -0.01
C ASP A 17 -2.16 -24.33 -0.34
N GLU A 18 -1.49 -23.18 -0.41
CA GLU A 18 -2.03 -21.85 -0.64
C GLU A 18 -2.98 -21.33 0.48
N SER A 19 -3.13 -22.02 1.59
CA SER A 19 -3.84 -21.47 2.75
C SER A 19 -3.06 -20.32 3.37
N ILE A 20 -3.79 -19.39 4.02
CA ILE A 20 -3.16 -18.18 4.56
C ILE A 20 -2.28 -18.48 5.77
N ASN A 21 -1.05 -17.96 5.79
CA ASN A 21 -0.15 -18.00 6.92
C ASN A 21 -0.08 -16.63 7.61
N VAL A 22 -1.06 -16.35 8.45
CA VAL A 22 -1.14 -15.08 9.20
C VAL A 22 0.15 -14.82 10.00
N GLN A 23 0.66 -15.86 10.67
CA GLN A 23 1.87 -15.74 11.50
C GLN A 23 3.13 -15.42 10.67
N GLY A 24 3.29 -16.02 9.50
CA GLY A 24 4.40 -15.69 8.58
C GLY A 24 4.39 -14.22 8.19
N THR A 25 3.22 -13.68 7.87
CA THR A 25 3.05 -12.25 7.58
C THR A 25 3.42 -11.37 8.78
N ILE A 26 2.97 -11.72 9.97
CA ILE A 26 3.27 -10.99 11.22
C ILE A 26 4.77 -11.04 11.55
N ILE A 27 5.42 -12.19 11.40
CA ILE A 27 6.86 -12.33 11.62
C ILE A 27 7.64 -11.39 10.71
N HIS A 28 7.24 -11.28 9.44
CA HIS A 28 7.87 -10.33 8.52
C HIS A 28 7.67 -8.88 8.95
N ILE A 29 6.47 -8.49 9.38
CA ILE A 29 6.19 -7.14 9.90
C ILE A 29 7.03 -6.86 11.15
N LYS A 30 7.18 -7.83 12.05
CA LYS A 30 8.06 -7.73 13.23
C LYS A 30 9.53 -7.53 12.84
N ASP A 31 9.99 -8.23 11.82
CA ASP A 31 11.35 -8.04 11.29
C ASP A 31 11.56 -6.63 10.74
N LEU A 32 10.60 -6.12 9.98
CA LEU A 32 10.62 -4.73 9.49
C LEU A 32 10.58 -3.72 10.65
N TYR A 33 9.76 -3.96 11.68
CA TYR A 33 9.69 -3.11 12.86
C TYR A 33 11.03 -3.03 13.59
N LYS A 34 11.72 -4.16 13.78
CA LYS A 34 13.06 -4.22 14.35
C LYS A 34 14.10 -3.44 13.52
N GLN A 35 13.90 -3.34 12.22
CA GLN A 35 14.73 -2.54 11.31
C GLN A 35 14.34 -1.05 11.29
N GLY A 36 13.40 -0.62 12.15
CA GLY A 36 13.00 0.78 12.31
C GLY A 36 11.84 1.23 11.41
N VAL A 37 11.18 0.32 10.69
CA VAL A 37 9.98 0.65 9.90
C VAL A 37 8.84 1.04 10.84
N LYS A 38 8.18 2.16 10.54
CA LYS A 38 7.08 2.71 11.34
C LYS A 38 5.71 2.63 10.66
N SER A 39 5.65 2.25 9.40
CA SER A 39 4.39 2.14 8.67
C SER A 39 4.42 0.99 7.66
N VAL A 40 3.34 0.20 7.63
CA VAL A 40 3.16 -0.90 6.68
C VAL A 40 1.78 -0.87 6.04
N LEU A 41 1.71 -1.33 4.78
CA LEU A 41 0.45 -1.61 4.08
C LEU A 41 0.27 -3.12 3.98
N VAL A 42 -0.74 -3.64 4.68
CA VAL A 42 -1.15 -5.05 4.65
C VAL A 42 -2.33 -5.22 3.69
N SER A 43 -2.46 -6.39 3.07
CA SER A 43 -3.54 -6.67 2.11
C SER A 43 -3.62 -5.65 0.96
N GLY A 44 -2.46 -5.11 0.53
CA GLY A 44 -2.35 -4.34 -0.72
C GLY A 44 -2.14 -5.24 -1.93
N THR A 45 -1.82 -4.66 -3.07
CA THR A 45 -1.49 -5.43 -4.29
C THR A 45 -0.29 -6.36 -4.07
N THR A 46 0.75 -5.87 -3.39
CA THR A 46 1.94 -6.66 -3.01
C THR A 46 1.57 -7.81 -2.07
N GLY A 47 0.56 -7.61 -1.22
CA GLY A 47 -0.02 -8.64 -0.34
C GLY A 47 -1.03 -9.55 -1.04
N GLU A 48 -1.04 -9.60 -2.37
CA GLU A 48 -1.91 -10.48 -3.16
C GLU A 48 -3.42 -10.35 -2.81
N GLN A 49 -3.85 -9.13 -2.47
CA GLN A 49 -5.22 -8.85 -1.98
C GLN A 49 -6.33 -9.35 -2.92
N HIS A 50 -6.04 -9.46 -4.22
CA HIS A 50 -6.96 -9.96 -5.23
C HIS A 50 -7.28 -11.46 -5.07
N SER A 51 -6.39 -12.23 -4.43
CA SER A 51 -6.54 -13.66 -4.15
C SER A 51 -7.08 -13.94 -2.74
N LEU A 52 -7.18 -12.91 -1.89
CA LEU A 52 -7.70 -13.05 -0.53
C LEU A 52 -9.23 -12.90 -0.50
N ASN A 53 -9.91 -13.85 0.12
CA ASN A 53 -11.33 -13.71 0.44
C ASN A 53 -11.55 -12.81 1.68
N LEU A 54 -12.81 -12.47 1.99
CA LEU A 54 -13.12 -11.59 3.11
C LEU A 54 -12.69 -12.19 4.46
N GLN A 55 -12.86 -13.51 4.65
CA GLN A 55 -12.52 -14.19 5.90
C GLN A 55 -11.01 -14.14 6.15
N GLU A 56 -10.18 -14.39 5.15
CA GLU A 56 -8.71 -14.30 5.24
C GLU A 56 -8.23 -12.88 5.57
N LYS A 57 -8.89 -11.86 5.01
CA LYS A 57 -8.60 -10.45 5.36
C LYS A 57 -8.95 -10.16 6.82
N ILE A 58 -10.06 -10.72 7.33
CA ILE A 58 -10.45 -10.60 8.74
C ILE A 58 -9.46 -11.34 9.65
N GLU A 59 -8.97 -12.51 9.26
CA GLU A 59 -7.96 -13.27 10.00
C GLU A 59 -6.64 -12.50 10.13
N LEU A 60 -6.20 -11.83 9.05
CA LEU A 60 -5.03 -10.93 9.11
C LEU A 60 -5.23 -9.79 10.12
N ILE A 61 -6.42 -9.15 10.11
CA ILE A 61 -6.73 -8.09 11.08
C ILE A 61 -6.71 -8.65 12.51
N ASN A 62 -7.37 -9.78 12.75
CA ASN A 62 -7.42 -10.39 14.07
C ASN A 62 -6.02 -10.77 14.57
N GLY A 63 -5.17 -11.34 13.70
CA GLY A 63 -3.79 -11.67 14.05
C GLY A 63 -2.97 -10.44 14.40
N LEU A 64 -3.11 -9.36 13.62
CA LEU A 64 -2.42 -8.09 13.90
C LEU A 64 -2.88 -7.46 15.22
N GLU A 65 -4.15 -7.57 15.58
CA GLU A 65 -4.68 -7.02 16.83
C GLU A 65 -4.13 -7.71 18.09
N LEU A 66 -3.63 -8.93 17.98
CA LEU A 66 -2.95 -9.65 19.06
C LEU A 66 -1.52 -9.14 19.30
N GLU A 67 -0.97 -8.36 18.38
CA GLU A 67 0.39 -7.84 18.45
C GLU A 67 0.42 -6.42 19.04
N GLU A 68 0.22 -6.32 20.34
CA GLU A 68 0.06 -5.03 21.04
C GLU A 68 1.21 -4.04 20.79
N GLU A 69 2.45 -4.52 20.77
CA GLU A 69 3.62 -3.69 20.51
C GLU A 69 3.60 -3.11 19.09
N LEU A 70 3.32 -3.92 18.08
CA LEU A 70 3.26 -3.47 16.68
C LEU A 70 2.14 -2.45 16.48
N ILE A 71 0.94 -2.79 16.94
CA ILE A 71 -0.26 -1.99 16.66
C ILE A 71 -0.26 -0.66 17.41
N SER A 72 0.53 -0.57 18.49
CA SER A 72 0.68 0.67 19.29
C SER A 72 1.79 1.58 18.76
N ASN A 73 2.79 1.03 18.06
CA ASN A 73 3.99 1.75 17.65
C ASN A 73 4.19 1.87 16.12
N MET A 74 3.31 1.25 15.33
CA MET A 74 3.33 1.32 13.87
C MET A 74 2.01 1.81 13.31
N GLU A 75 2.08 2.54 12.22
CA GLU A 75 0.92 2.77 11.35
C GLU A 75 0.65 1.50 10.54
N ILE A 76 -0.43 0.79 10.84
CA ILE A 76 -0.87 -0.34 10.05
C ILE A 76 -2.01 0.12 9.15
N ILE A 77 -1.72 0.26 7.86
CA ILE A 77 -2.68 0.59 6.82
C ILE A 77 -3.19 -0.73 6.23
N PHE A 78 -4.50 -0.87 6.06
CA PHE A 78 -5.09 -2.09 5.51
C PHE A 78 -5.73 -1.83 4.15
N GLY A 79 -5.43 -2.68 3.17
CA GLY A 79 -6.01 -2.59 1.83
C GLY A 79 -7.46 -3.07 1.82
N VAL A 80 -8.37 -2.18 1.46
CA VAL A 80 -9.79 -2.47 1.26
C VAL A 80 -10.10 -2.36 -0.22
N ALA A 81 -10.28 -3.50 -0.88
CA ALA A 81 -10.71 -3.61 -2.26
C ALA A 81 -11.38 -4.97 -2.45
N SER A 82 -12.49 -4.98 -3.17
CA SER A 82 -13.26 -6.20 -3.53
C SER A 82 -14.02 -5.93 -4.80
N ILE A 83 -14.27 -6.99 -5.58
CA ILE A 83 -15.16 -6.89 -6.76
C ILE A 83 -16.60 -6.57 -6.29
N ARG A 84 -17.03 -7.19 -5.19
CA ARG A 84 -18.33 -6.93 -4.59
C ARG A 84 -18.21 -5.83 -3.54
N GLN A 85 -18.90 -4.71 -3.74
CA GLN A 85 -18.94 -3.60 -2.78
C GLN A 85 -19.33 -4.06 -1.36
N LYS A 86 -20.29 -4.98 -1.23
CA LYS A 86 -20.74 -5.49 0.06
C LYS A 86 -19.60 -6.06 0.91
N GLU A 87 -18.65 -6.77 0.30
CA GLU A 87 -17.47 -7.31 1.00
C GLU A 87 -16.53 -6.19 1.49
N ALA A 88 -16.33 -5.17 0.66
CA ALA A 88 -15.55 -3.98 1.06
C ALA A 88 -16.23 -3.24 2.23
N GLU A 89 -17.58 -3.15 2.23
CA GLU A 89 -18.34 -2.57 3.34
C GLU A 89 -18.23 -3.39 4.63
N GLU A 90 -18.30 -4.71 4.55
CA GLU A 90 -18.15 -5.59 5.72
C GLU A 90 -16.73 -5.51 6.30
N LEU A 91 -15.71 -5.47 5.44
CA LEU A 91 -14.33 -5.28 5.86
C LEU A 91 -14.12 -3.88 6.51
N ALA A 92 -14.71 -2.83 5.94
CA ALA A 92 -14.66 -1.49 6.50
C ALA A 92 -15.30 -1.42 7.91
N LYS A 93 -16.43 -2.10 8.12
CA LYS A 93 -17.07 -2.22 9.43
C LYS A 93 -16.18 -2.96 10.44
N LYS A 94 -15.51 -4.05 10.02
CA LYS A 94 -14.55 -4.76 10.88
C LYS A 94 -13.39 -3.84 11.27
N ILE A 95 -12.82 -3.08 10.32
CA ILE A 95 -11.72 -2.15 10.56
C ILE A 95 -12.13 -1.01 11.49
N ARG A 96 -13.38 -0.54 11.45
CA ARG A 96 -13.88 0.49 12.37
C ARG A 96 -13.61 0.15 13.82
N HIS A 97 -13.83 -1.10 14.20
CA HIS A 97 -13.71 -1.60 15.56
C HIS A 97 -12.32 -2.20 15.89
N SER A 98 -11.38 -2.07 14.96
CA SER A 98 -9.99 -2.52 15.11
C SER A 98 -9.05 -1.36 15.46
N LYS A 99 -7.83 -1.71 15.86
CA LYS A 99 -6.73 -0.76 16.07
C LYS A 99 -5.97 -0.42 14.76
N ILE A 100 -6.44 -0.89 13.60
CA ILE A 100 -5.87 -0.53 12.29
C ILE A 100 -5.87 1.01 12.13
N SER A 101 -4.74 1.57 11.70
CA SER A 101 -4.50 3.01 11.67
C SER A 101 -5.21 3.74 10.53
N GLY A 102 -5.43 3.06 9.41
CA GLY A 102 -6.08 3.63 8.22
C GLY A 102 -6.32 2.61 7.13
N ILE A 103 -7.00 3.04 6.08
CA ILE A 103 -7.39 2.21 4.94
C ILE A 103 -6.70 2.72 3.68
N MET A 104 -6.21 1.80 2.84
CA MET A 104 -5.96 2.07 1.43
C MET A 104 -7.14 1.54 0.62
N LEU A 105 -7.97 2.46 0.09
CA LEU A 105 -9.21 2.13 -0.61
C LEU A 105 -8.96 1.98 -2.11
N GLY A 106 -9.11 0.74 -2.62
CA GLY A 106 -9.08 0.44 -4.05
C GLY A 106 -10.48 0.40 -4.66
N TYR A 107 -10.55 0.76 -5.94
CA TYR A 107 -11.78 0.63 -6.74
C TYR A 107 -11.88 -0.78 -7.33
N PRO A 108 -13.12 -1.29 -7.52
CA PRO A 108 -13.32 -2.63 -8.10
C PRO A 108 -12.64 -2.74 -9.47
N PRO A 109 -11.84 -3.77 -9.70
CA PRO A 109 -11.33 -4.06 -11.03
C PRO A 109 -12.43 -4.71 -11.88
N TYR A 110 -12.25 -4.73 -13.22
CA TYR A 110 -13.09 -5.43 -14.18
C TYR A 110 -14.44 -4.72 -14.47
N VAL A 111 -15.21 -4.35 -13.45
CA VAL A 111 -16.43 -3.54 -13.62
C VAL A 111 -16.08 -2.09 -13.36
N ILE A 112 -16.05 -1.28 -14.41
CA ILE A 112 -15.60 0.11 -14.33
C ILE A 112 -16.76 1.01 -13.87
N PRO A 113 -16.68 1.60 -12.65
CA PRO A 113 -17.69 2.53 -12.17
C PRO A 113 -17.61 3.87 -12.92
N THR A 114 -18.71 4.59 -12.97
CA THR A 114 -18.70 6.02 -13.28
C THR A 114 -18.05 6.81 -12.16
N GLN A 115 -17.65 8.06 -12.42
CA GLN A 115 -17.08 8.93 -11.39
C GLN A 115 -18.05 9.13 -10.21
N GLN A 116 -19.34 9.28 -10.49
CA GLN A 116 -20.36 9.45 -9.46
C GLN A 116 -20.52 8.18 -8.59
N GLU A 117 -20.53 7.00 -9.19
CA GLU A 117 -20.57 5.74 -8.45
C GLU A 117 -19.32 5.55 -7.58
N ALA A 118 -18.14 5.92 -8.08
CA ALA A 118 -16.90 5.90 -7.32
C ALA A 118 -16.91 6.85 -6.12
N LEU A 119 -17.49 8.04 -6.27
CA LEU A 119 -17.71 9.00 -5.17
C LEU A 119 -18.62 8.38 -4.09
N VAL A 120 -19.79 7.88 -4.48
CA VAL A 120 -20.75 7.24 -3.56
C VAL A 120 -20.12 6.05 -2.84
N TYR A 121 -19.39 5.18 -3.57
CA TYR A 121 -18.66 4.07 -2.98
C TYR A 121 -17.65 4.54 -1.94
N THR A 122 -16.84 5.56 -2.28
CA THR A 122 -15.81 6.09 -1.38
C THR A 122 -16.43 6.67 -0.11
N GLU A 123 -17.45 7.51 -0.23
CA GLU A 123 -18.18 8.10 0.88
C GLU A 123 -18.81 7.03 1.79
N ARG A 124 -19.33 5.96 1.18
CA ARG A 124 -19.89 4.83 1.93
C ARG A 124 -18.83 4.12 2.77
N ILE A 125 -17.64 3.86 2.21
CA ILE A 125 -16.53 3.22 2.95
C ILE A 125 -15.99 4.15 4.04
N ILE A 126 -15.86 5.45 3.78
CA ILE A 126 -15.50 6.45 4.80
C ILE A 126 -16.46 6.38 6.00
N HIS A 127 -17.76 6.44 5.74
CA HIS A 127 -18.79 6.39 6.77
C HIS A 127 -18.72 5.09 7.60
N LEU A 128 -18.52 3.95 6.94
CA LEU A 128 -18.50 2.64 7.61
C LEU A 128 -17.23 2.40 8.42
N SER A 129 -16.08 2.82 7.92
CA SER A 129 -14.79 2.59 8.57
C SER A 129 -14.47 3.63 9.66
N ASN A 130 -14.87 4.88 9.43
CA ASN A 130 -14.50 6.03 10.27
C ASN A 130 -12.99 6.07 10.58
N LYS A 131 -12.16 5.76 9.56
CA LYS A 131 -10.69 5.73 9.63
C LYS A 131 -10.11 6.64 8.56
N PRO A 132 -8.85 7.11 8.73
CA PRO A 132 -8.11 7.78 7.65
C PRO A 132 -8.04 6.92 6.39
N ILE A 133 -8.27 7.54 5.23
CA ILE A 133 -8.32 6.87 3.93
C ILE A 133 -7.25 7.41 3.00
N ILE A 134 -6.47 6.52 2.42
CA ILE A 134 -5.64 6.76 1.25
C ILE A 134 -6.38 6.18 0.05
N LEU A 135 -6.77 7.03 -0.90
CA LEU A 135 -7.36 6.58 -2.16
C LEU A 135 -6.31 5.83 -2.99
N TYR A 136 -6.66 4.70 -3.59
CA TYR A 136 -5.76 3.98 -4.49
C TYR A 136 -6.28 4.05 -5.91
N ASN A 137 -5.66 4.90 -6.71
CA ASN A 137 -5.95 5.07 -8.14
C ASN A 137 -4.89 4.35 -8.97
N ASN A 138 -5.29 3.26 -9.64
CA ASN A 138 -4.41 2.50 -10.52
C ASN A 138 -5.13 2.06 -11.80
N PRO A 139 -5.23 2.94 -12.79
CA PRO A 139 -5.97 2.68 -14.03
C PRO A 139 -5.47 1.44 -14.80
N LYS A 140 -4.17 1.16 -14.73
CA LYS A 140 -3.58 -0.02 -15.41
C LYS A 140 -4.08 -1.35 -14.83
N ARG A 141 -4.53 -1.37 -13.57
CA ARG A 141 -5.02 -2.58 -12.90
C ARG A 141 -6.54 -2.66 -12.88
N THR A 142 -7.19 -1.53 -12.65
CA THR A 142 -8.65 -1.51 -12.44
C THR A 142 -9.43 -1.15 -13.71
N GLY A 143 -8.77 -0.54 -14.71
CA GLY A 143 -9.44 0.07 -15.86
C GLY A 143 -10.13 1.41 -15.53
N PHE A 144 -10.21 1.78 -14.25
CA PHE A 144 -10.83 3.00 -13.76
C PHE A 144 -9.78 4.04 -13.37
N ASP A 145 -9.91 5.27 -13.87
CA ASP A 145 -9.10 6.43 -13.47
C ASP A 145 -9.95 7.47 -12.75
N LEU A 146 -9.67 7.68 -11.47
CA LEU A 146 -10.35 8.69 -10.66
C LEU A 146 -9.97 10.09 -11.19
N SER A 147 -10.99 10.87 -11.57
CA SER A 147 -10.77 12.18 -12.17
C SER A 147 -10.25 13.21 -11.16
N GLU A 148 -9.56 14.24 -11.65
CA GLU A 148 -9.10 15.38 -10.84
C GLU A 148 -10.25 16.00 -10.04
N LYS A 149 -11.42 16.18 -10.67
CA LYS A 149 -12.62 16.73 -10.03
C LYS A 149 -13.09 15.85 -8.87
N SER A 150 -13.10 14.54 -9.08
CA SER A 150 -13.51 13.58 -8.04
C SER A 150 -12.53 13.57 -6.87
N ILE A 151 -11.22 13.62 -7.13
CA ILE A 151 -10.18 13.70 -6.08
C ILE A 151 -10.34 15.01 -5.28
N ILE A 152 -10.52 16.14 -5.96
CA ILE A 152 -10.74 17.45 -5.32
C ILE A 152 -12.04 17.44 -4.49
N GLN A 153 -13.10 16.80 -4.98
CA GLN A 153 -14.33 16.66 -4.21
C GLN A 153 -14.13 15.82 -2.95
N LEU A 154 -13.44 14.68 -3.06
CA LEU A 154 -13.16 13.80 -1.93
C LEU A 154 -12.22 14.45 -0.90
N SER A 155 -11.34 15.36 -1.33
CA SER A 155 -10.45 16.09 -0.41
C SER A 155 -11.18 17.03 0.58
N LYS A 156 -12.49 17.23 0.41
CA LYS A 156 -13.31 17.97 1.37
C LYS A 156 -13.58 17.18 2.66
N ASN A 157 -13.39 15.88 2.63
CA ASN A 157 -13.58 15.01 3.79
C ASN A 157 -12.26 14.85 4.54
N ASP A 158 -12.23 15.23 5.81
CA ASP A 158 -11.02 15.20 6.66
C ASP A 158 -10.42 13.79 6.84
N LEU A 159 -11.22 12.75 6.61
CA LEU A 159 -10.73 11.37 6.66
C LEU A 159 -10.02 10.95 5.36
N VAL A 160 -10.15 11.68 4.26
CA VAL A 160 -9.36 11.44 3.06
C VAL A 160 -8.03 12.16 3.22
N VAL A 161 -6.99 11.42 3.59
CA VAL A 161 -5.69 11.98 3.96
C VAL A 161 -4.65 11.89 2.85
N GLY A 162 -4.90 11.11 1.80
CA GLY A 162 -3.95 10.97 0.70
C GLY A 162 -4.47 10.18 -0.47
N ILE A 163 -3.65 10.12 -1.49
CA ILE A 163 -3.88 9.31 -2.69
C ILE A 163 -2.59 8.62 -3.11
N LYS A 164 -2.65 7.31 -3.32
CA LYS A 164 -1.64 6.55 -4.04
C LYS A 164 -2.05 6.52 -5.51
N ASP A 165 -1.44 7.40 -6.29
CA ASP A 165 -1.76 7.54 -7.71
C ASP A 165 -0.70 6.86 -8.58
N ALA A 166 -1.11 5.83 -9.31
CA ALA A 166 -0.34 5.17 -10.36
C ALA A 166 -0.84 5.53 -11.78
N GLY A 167 -1.66 6.57 -11.87
CA GLY A 167 -2.14 7.14 -13.13
C GLY A 167 -1.19 8.18 -13.71
N ASN A 168 -1.75 9.27 -14.23
CA ASN A 168 -0.96 10.37 -14.82
C ASN A 168 -0.44 11.33 -13.74
N LYS A 169 0.89 11.37 -13.55
CA LYS A 169 1.57 12.23 -12.58
C LYS A 169 1.38 13.74 -12.84
N GLU A 170 1.15 14.13 -14.10
CA GLU A 170 0.97 15.56 -14.46
C GLU A 170 -0.27 16.20 -13.84
N LYS A 171 -1.26 15.41 -13.43
CA LYS A 171 -2.46 15.92 -12.78
C LYS A 171 -2.24 16.33 -11.30
N VAL A 172 -1.14 15.89 -10.67
CA VAL A 172 -0.88 16.13 -9.24
C VAL A 172 -0.84 17.61 -8.91
N GLU A 173 -0.15 18.42 -9.70
CA GLU A 173 -0.07 19.88 -9.47
C GLU A 173 -1.44 20.56 -9.57
N ARG A 174 -2.28 20.16 -10.55
CA ARG A 174 -3.63 20.70 -10.71
C ARG A 174 -4.54 20.30 -9.55
N ILE A 175 -4.44 19.06 -9.08
CA ILE A 175 -5.17 18.60 -7.91
C ILE A 175 -4.75 19.40 -6.68
N LYS A 176 -3.45 19.59 -6.44
CA LYS A 176 -2.92 20.36 -5.31
C LYS A 176 -3.44 21.80 -5.29
N LYS A 177 -3.58 22.42 -6.46
CA LYS A 177 -4.14 23.78 -6.56
C LYS A 177 -5.65 23.85 -6.26
N GLY A 178 -6.39 22.77 -6.49
CA GLY A 178 -7.84 22.73 -6.33
C GLY A 178 -8.35 22.06 -5.06
N MET A 179 -7.51 21.32 -4.32
CA MET A 179 -7.94 20.60 -3.13
C MET A 179 -8.26 21.53 -1.96
N HIS A 180 -9.23 21.12 -1.15
CA HIS A 180 -9.64 21.86 0.04
C HIS A 180 -8.75 21.54 1.25
N ASN A 181 -8.59 20.24 1.55
CA ASN A 181 -7.69 19.76 2.59
C ASN A 181 -6.40 19.21 1.97
N VAL A 182 -5.30 19.29 2.70
CA VAL A 182 -4.01 18.77 2.24
C VAL A 182 -4.09 17.26 2.09
N LEU A 183 -3.85 16.77 0.86
CA LEU A 183 -3.68 15.35 0.57
C LEU A 183 -2.20 15.01 0.39
N TYR A 184 -1.79 13.89 0.93
CA TYR A 184 -0.50 13.29 0.65
C TYR A 184 -0.53 12.48 -0.64
N PHE A 185 0.51 12.64 -1.47
CA PHE A 185 0.62 11.92 -2.74
C PHE A 185 1.65 10.80 -2.62
N TYR A 186 1.17 9.55 -2.61
CA TYR A 186 2.01 8.36 -2.49
C TYR A 186 2.44 7.85 -3.86
N ALA A 187 3.75 7.76 -4.10
CA ALA A 187 4.29 7.01 -5.21
C ALA A 187 4.02 5.50 -4.99
N GLY A 188 3.53 4.83 -6.02
CA GLY A 188 3.20 3.41 -5.96
C GLY A 188 4.39 2.51 -6.31
N GLY A 189 5.41 2.48 -5.49
CA GLY A 189 6.68 1.83 -5.72
C GLY A 189 7.75 2.78 -6.24
N GLU A 190 8.96 2.24 -6.37
CA GLU A 190 10.19 3.00 -6.61
C GLU A 190 10.41 3.39 -8.07
N LYS A 191 9.70 2.76 -9.00
CA LYS A 191 9.81 3.09 -10.43
C LYS A 191 9.49 4.57 -10.70
N ASP A 192 10.38 5.24 -11.45
CA ASP A 192 10.27 6.65 -11.82
C ASP A 192 10.08 7.60 -10.60
N LEU A 193 10.69 7.21 -9.44
CA LEU A 193 10.43 7.88 -8.17
C LEU A 193 10.92 9.34 -8.17
N GLU A 194 12.10 9.62 -8.74
CA GLU A 194 12.64 10.97 -8.85
C GLU A 194 11.69 11.89 -9.62
N GLU A 195 11.21 11.42 -10.76
CA GLU A 195 10.27 12.17 -11.59
C GLU A 195 8.94 12.41 -10.85
N LYS A 196 8.45 11.40 -10.12
CA LYS A 196 7.24 11.56 -9.29
C LYS A 196 7.44 12.61 -8.20
N VAL A 197 8.60 12.62 -7.52
CA VAL A 197 8.92 13.63 -6.51
C VAL A 197 8.93 15.03 -7.13
N LEU A 198 9.49 15.21 -8.32
CA LEU A 198 9.45 16.48 -9.05
C LEU A 198 8.02 16.94 -9.38
N HIS A 199 7.08 16.00 -9.61
CA HIS A 199 5.66 16.29 -9.80
C HIS A 199 4.87 16.44 -8.49
N GLY A 200 5.58 16.41 -7.34
CA GLY A 200 4.97 16.71 -6.04
C GLY A 200 4.48 15.49 -5.24
N TYR A 201 4.91 14.27 -5.58
CA TYR A 201 4.72 13.14 -4.68
C TYR A 201 5.61 13.33 -3.44
N ASP A 202 5.03 13.18 -2.27
CA ASP A 202 5.67 13.45 -0.99
C ASP A 202 5.62 12.27 -0.01
N ARG A 203 5.11 11.15 -0.48
CA ARG A 203 5.02 9.87 0.22
C ARG A 203 5.41 8.71 -0.70
N LEU A 204 5.85 7.62 -0.11
CA LEU A 204 6.22 6.38 -0.83
C LEU A 204 5.48 5.18 -0.25
N SER A 205 4.80 4.44 -1.12
CA SER A 205 4.32 3.09 -0.85
C SER A 205 5.33 2.11 -1.43
N SER A 206 6.32 1.74 -0.61
CA SER A 206 7.50 1.01 -1.02
C SER A 206 7.23 -0.48 -1.23
N ILE A 207 7.84 -1.05 -2.25
CA ILE A 207 7.93 -2.49 -2.50
C ILE A 207 9.34 -2.98 -2.11
N ALA A 208 10.37 -2.29 -2.57
CA ALA A 208 11.77 -2.65 -2.32
C ALA A 208 12.18 -2.51 -0.85
N GLY A 209 11.46 -1.72 -0.06
CA GLY A 209 11.66 -1.63 1.38
C GLY A 209 11.42 -2.93 2.16
N ASN A 210 10.78 -3.95 1.57
CA ASN A 210 10.73 -5.29 2.16
C ASN A 210 12.11 -5.97 2.21
N VAL A 211 13.02 -5.57 1.34
CA VAL A 211 14.39 -6.10 1.22
C VAL A 211 15.38 -5.23 1.99
N SER A 212 15.31 -3.92 1.80
CA SER A 212 16.25 -2.93 2.33
C SER A 212 15.51 -1.65 2.79
N PRO A 213 14.79 -1.71 3.93
CA PRO A 213 13.92 -0.61 4.34
C PRO A 213 14.68 0.67 4.66
N LYS A 214 15.86 0.56 5.25
CA LYS A 214 16.69 1.71 5.65
C LYS A 214 17.21 2.48 4.44
N GLU A 215 17.82 1.76 3.48
CA GLU A 215 18.37 2.34 2.26
C GLU A 215 17.29 3.03 1.42
N ILE A 216 16.16 2.37 1.23
CA ILE A 216 15.04 2.92 0.46
C ILE A 216 14.46 4.17 1.14
N SER A 217 14.29 4.14 2.46
CA SER A 217 13.77 5.29 3.20
C SER A 217 14.73 6.48 3.16
N GLN A 218 16.03 6.24 3.31
CA GLN A 218 17.05 7.27 3.21
C GLN A 218 17.11 7.89 1.81
N TRP A 219 17.13 7.07 0.78
CA TRP A 219 17.12 7.50 -0.62
C TRP A 219 15.89 8.37 -0.94
N PHE A 220 14.69 7.95 -0.52
CA PHE A 220 13.48 8.76 -0.70
C PHE A 220 13.56 10.08 0.04
N GLN A 221 14.10 10.10 1.26
CA GLN A 221 14.26 11.32 2.03
C GLN A 221 15.25 12.29 1.39
N GLN A 222 16.38 11.79 0.85
CA GLN A 222 17.34 12.59 0.09
C GLN A 222 16.67 13.28 -1.11
N MET A 223 15.85 12.55 -1.89
CA MET A 223 15.10 13.15 -3.00
C MET A 223 14.16 14.25 -2.54
N LEU A 224 13.39 14.04 -1.46
CA LEU A 224 12.51 15.08 -0.91
C LEU A 224 13.26 16.32 -0.46
N MET A 225 14.49 16.18 0.02
CA MET A 225 15.38 17.26 0.44
C MET A 225 16.23 17.83 -0.70
N LYS A 226 16.08 17.31 -1.93
CA LYS A 226 16.89 17.68 -3.11
C LYS A 226 18.40 17.54 -2.85
N GLN A 227 18.79 16.53 -2.09
CA GLN A 227 20.18 16.21 -1.81
C GLN A 227 20.76 15.37 -2.96
N ILE A 228 22.06 15.55 -3.19
CA ILE A 228 22.78 14.76 -4.18
C ILE A 228 23.02 13.37 -3.60
N VAL A 229 22.56 12.35 -4.32
CA VAL A 229 22.87 10.94 -4.02
C VAL A 229 24.26 10.62 -4.56
N SER A 230 25.11 10.00 -3.74
CA SER A 230 26.45 9.61 -4.18
C SER A 230 26.36 8.46 -5.20
N LYS A 231 27.39 8.31 -6.04
CA LYS A 231 27.44 7.21 -7.02
C LYS A 231 27.33 5.83 -6.36
N GLN A 232 27.99 5.66 -5.22
CA GLN A 232 27.95 4.40 -4.46
C GLN A 232 26.54 4.07 -3.94
N GLU A 233 25.83 5.08 -3.44
CA GLU A 233 24.42 4.93 -3.00
C GLU A 233 23.51 4.62 -4.19
N SER A 234 23.68 5.29 -5.33
CA SER A 234 22.91 5.01 -6.56
C SER A 234 23.11 3.57 -7.01
N GLU A 235 24.35 3.10 -7.11
CA GLU A 235 24.66 1.71 -7.48
C GLU A 235 24.03 0.70 -6.49
N LYS A 236 24.03 1.02 -5.20
CA LYS A 236 23.37 0.18 -4.18
C LYS A 236 21.85 0.12 -4.38
N ILE A 237 21.23 1.25 -4.65
CA ILE A 237 19.78 1.31 -4.92
C ILE A 237 19.43 0.56 -6.20
N GLU A 238 20.20 0.73 -7.28
CA GLU A 238 20.01 0.01 -8.54
C GLU A 238 20.05 -1.51 -8.33
N ASN A 239 21.02 -2.01 -7.57
CA ASN A 239 21.11 -3.44 -7.23
C ASN A 239 19.88 -3.94 -6.44
N ILE A 240 19.39 -3.16 -5.47
CA ILE A 240 18.15 -3.49 -4.74
C ILE A 240 16.95 -3.53 -5.70
N MET A 241 16.86 -2.55 -6.58
CA MET A 241 15.78 -2.47 -7.56
C MET A 241 15.80 -3.63 -8.53
N GLU A 242 16.98 -4.03 -9.03
CA GLU A 242 17.13 -5.19 -9.90
C GLU A 242 16.66 -6.47 -9.21
N GLN A 243 17.12 -6.73 -7.97
CA GLN A 243 16.70 -7.90 -7.20
C GLN A 243 15.18 -7.98 -6.99
N VAL A 244 14.51 -6.85 -6.81
CA VAL A 244 13.08 -6.81 -6.54
C VAL A 244 12.26 -6.86 -7.83
N TYR A 245 12.66 -6.12 -8.87
CA TYR A 245 11.80 -5.86 -10.03
C TYR A 245 12.12 -6.69 -11.28
N GLN A 246 13.16 -7.51 -11.26
CA GLN A 246 13.44 -8.44 -12.36
C GLN A 246 12.38 -9.54 -12.40
N GLY A 247 11.49 -9.50 -13.39
CA GLY A 247 10.37 -10.44 -13.49
C GLY A 247 9.21 -10.10 -12.53
N ASN A 248 8.78 -11.05 -11.70
CA ASN A 248 7.66 -10.85 -10.77
C ASN A 248 8.14 -10.40 -9.39
N ALA A 249 7.84 -9.15 -9.05
CA ALA A 249 8.30 -8.56 -7.80
C ALA A 249 7.79 -9.31 -6.54
N ILE A 250 6.56 -9.83 -6.54
CA ILE A 250 6.01 -10.52 -5.36
C ILE A 250 6.77 -11.83 -5.12
N MET A 251 7.06 -12.59 -6.18
CA MET A 251 7.87 -13.81 -6.09
C MET A 251 9.26 -13.51 -5.55
N ASN A 252 9.92 -12.48 -6.09
CA ASN A 252 11.26 -12.09 -5.66
C ASN A 252 11.28 -11.68 -4.18
N LEU A 253 10.29 -10.92 -3.73
CA LEU A 253 10.15 -10.56 -2.32
C LEU A 253 10.01 -11.79 -1.43
N LYS A 254 9.07 -12.70 -1.74
CA LYS A 254 8.87 -13.92 -0.94
C LYS A 254 10.11 -14.79 -0.91
N LYS A 255 10.78 -14.98 -2.06
CA LYS A 255 12.05 -15.70 -2.14
C LYS A 255 13.12 -15.07 -1.24
N HIS A 256 13.28 -13.76 -1.29
CA HIS A 256 14.25 -13.04 -0.46
C HIS A 256 13.93 -13.18 1.04
N ILE A 257 12.66 -13.02 1.42
CA ILE A 257 12.21 -13.10 2.81
C ILE A 257 12.34 -14.54 3.35
N ASN A 258 11.98 -15.55 2.54
CA ASN A 258 12.20 -16.96 2.88
C ASN A 258 13.68 -17.27 3.12
N HIS A 259 14.60 -16.73 2.32
CA HIS A 259 16.03 -16.88 2.52
C HIS A 259 16.55 -16.29 3.86
N LYS A 260 15.84 -15.31 4.42
CA LYS A 260 16.09 -14.77 5.77
C LYS A 260 15.53 -15.65 6.89
N GLY A 261 14.92 -16.80 6.56
CA GLY A 261 14.29 -17.71 7.52
C GLY A 261 12.90 -17.29 7.99
N ILE A 262 12.26 -16.33 7.32
CA ILE A 262 10.89 -15.90 7.61
C ILE A 262 9.94 -16.71 6.71
N PRO A 263 8.92 -17.41 7.26
CA PRO A 263 8.10 -18.35 6.50
C PRO A 263 7.02 -17.65 5.67
N MET A 264 7.44 -17.00 4.58
CA MET A 264 6.52 -16.34 3.62
C MET A 264 5.84 -17.34 2.68
N GLY A 265 6.46 -18.51 2.49
CA GLY A 265 5.96 -19.58 1.64
C GLY A 265 5.86 -19.17 0.16
N VAL A 266 4.80 -19.62 -0.51
CA VAL A 266 4.58 -19.47 -1.95
C VAL A 266 3.72 -18.26 -2.31
N CYS A 267 3.68 -17.89 -3.59
CA CYS A 267 2.60 -17.04 -4.12
C CYS A 267 1.39 -17.93 -4.46
N ARG A 268 0.18 -17.38 -4.40
CA ARG A 268 -1.00 -18.06 -4.92
C ARG A 268 -1.00 -18.11 -6.44
N ASN A 269 -1.40 -19.23 -6.98
CA ASN A 269 -1.56 -19.41 -8.41
C ASN A 269 -2.53 -18.37 -9.01
N PRO A 270 -2.31 -17.88 -10.26
CA PRO A 270 -1.26 -18.33 -11.22
C PRO A 270 0.12 -17.66 -11.03
N ILE A 271 0.33 -16.84 -9.99
CA ILE A 271 1.65 -16.23 -9.74
C ILE A 271 2.59 -17.33 -9.23
N GLY A 272 3.73 -17.53 -9.93
CA GLY A 272 4.71 -18.52 -9.53
C GLY A 272 4.53 -19.93 -10.14
N ASN A 273 3.56 -20.10 -11.03
CA ASN A 273 3.40 -21.31 -11.85
C ASN A 273 4.49 -21.42 -12.92
N ILE A 274 5.73 -21.73 -12.54
CA ILE A 274 6.88 -21.95 -13.43
C ILE A 274 7.60 -23.21 -13.02
#